data_559e6d8ba339a21ceae02b3aa9e3d384
#
_entry.id   559e6d8ba339a21ceae02b3aa9e3d384
#
_cell.length_a   1.000
_cell.length_b   1.000
_cell.length_c   1.000
_cell.angle_alpha   90.00
_cell.angle_beta   90.00
_cell.angle_gamma   90.00
#
_symmetry.space_group_name_H-M   'P 1'
#
loop_
_entity.id
_entity.type
_entity.pdbx_description
1 polymer ?
#
loop_
_entity_poly.entity_id
_entity_poly.type
_entity_poly.pdbx_seq_one_letter_code
_entity_poly.pdbx_strand_id
1 'polypeptide(L)'
;MRIGIPTEVKNNEFRVAITPAGAMELTRHGHEVVIQSGAGLGSSISDEEYVAAGARMLPDADAVWEYAEMILKVKEPIAEEYPRIREGQVVFTYLHLAASRECTDALLNAGATAIAYETVELADGSLPLLAPMSEVAGRLAPQVGAHSLMRAHGGRGVLMGGVSGVYAAKVVVIGAGVSGMNAAAIALGMQAEVLLLDKNIARLRQMDAIYQGHMQTVASNAFEIERAVLDADMVIGAVLVPGAKAPTLISNELVSRMKPGSVLVDIAIDQGGCFEDSRPTTHDDPTYRVHDSVFYCVANMPGAVPHTSTYALTNVTLPYAVALADKGWKQALRDDHALALGLNTHAGSLTYRAVAEAFDLPFVPLAEVLA
;
A
#
# COMPACT_ATOMS: atom_id res chain seq x y z
N MET A 1 -21.04 -17.92 7.40
CA MET A 1 -20.94 -16.97 6.24
C MET A 1 -20.22 -17.66 5.08
N ARG A 2 -20.60 -17.35 3.86
CA ARG A 2 -19.91 -17.78 2.64
C ARG A 2 -18.94 -16.68 2.19
N ILE A 3 -17.66 -17.00 2.14
CA ILE A 3 -16.58 -16.04 1.90
C ILE A 3 -15.91 -16.38 0.58
N GLY A 4 -15.81 -15.42 -0.32
CA GLY A 4 -15.25 -15.60 -1.65
C GLY A 4 -13.97 -14.81 -1.86
N ILE A 5 -13.00 -15.45 -2.48
CA ILE A 5 -11.70 -14.85 -2.85
C ILE A 5 -11.49 -15.04 -4.35
N PRO A 6 -11.80 -14.01 -5.16
CA PRO A 6 -11.49 -14.04 -6.58
C PRO A 6 -10.00 -13.80 -6.85
N THR A 7 -9.55 -14.14 -8.04
CA THR A 7 -8.25 -13.72 -8.55
C THR A 7 -8.25 -12.20 -8.77
N GLU A 8 -7.16 -11.53 -8.41
CA GLU A 8 -6.98 -10.12 -8.71
C GLU A 8 -6.78 -9.91 -10.22
N VAL A 9 -7.44 -8.89 -10.76
CA VAL A 9 -7.49 -8.65 -12.21
C VAL A 9 -6.79 -7.37 -12.66
N LYS A 10 -6.29 -6.56 -11.71
CA LYS A 10 -5.48 -5.38 -12.03
C LYS A 10 -4.13 -5.80 -12.61
N ASN A 11 -3.63 -5.00 -13.55
CA ASN A 11 -2.32 -5.24 -14.15
C ASN A 11 -1.21 -5.35 -13.10
N ASN A 12 -0.37 -6.38 -13.22
CA ASN A 12 0.73 -6.67 -12.29
C ASN A 12 0.28 -6.86 -10.82
N GLU A 13 -0.96 -7.30 -10.58
CA GLU A 13 -1.45 -7.67 -9.25
C GLU A 13 -1.50 -9.18 -9.11
N PHE A 14 -0.54 -9.73 -8.38
CA PHE A 14 -0.34 -11.16 -8.17
C PHE A 14 -0.56 -11.59 -6.71
N ARG A 15 -0.96 -10.64 -5.85
CA ARG A 15 -1.32 -10.94 -4.46
C ARG A 15 -2.69 -11.63 -4.40
N VAL A 16 -2.97 -12.28 -3.29
CA VAL A 16 -4.28 -12.87 -2.99
C VAL A 16 -4.70 -12.46 -1.57
N ALA A 17 -6.00 -12.30 -1.35
CA ALA A 17 -6.53 -11.70 -0.11
C ALA A 17 -6.54 -12.67 1.09
N ILE A 18 -6.15 -13.91 0.92
CA ILE A 18 -6.08 -14.89 2.00
C ILE A 18 -4.92 -15.86 1.79
N THR A 19 -4.35 -16.37 2.89
CA THR A 19 -3.40 -17.48 2.88
C THR A 19 -4.10 -18.80 3.28
N PRO A 20 -3.48 -19.98 3.08
CA PRO A 20 -4.03 -21.24 3.59
C PRO A 20 -4.31 -21.20 5.10
N ALA A 21 -3.44 -20.55 5.88
CA ALA A 21 -3.66 -20.38 7.31
C ALA A 21 -4.93 -19.57 7.61
N GLY A 22 -5.17 -18.51 6.85
CA GLY A 22 -6.40 -17.71 6.98
C GLY A 22 -7.65 -18.46 6.55
N ALA A 23 -7.58 -19.25 5.46
CA ALA A 23 -8.66 -20.12 5.03
C ALA A 23 -8.99 -21.16 6.08
N MET A 24 -7.98 -21.79 6.69
CA MET A 24 -8.16 -22.74 7.79
C MET A 24 -8.81 -22.09 9.00
N GLU A 25 -8.43 -20.89 9.37
CA GLU A 25 -9.02 -20.17 10.52
C GLU A 25 -10.50 -19.90 10.28
N LEU A 26 -10.88 -19.36 9.13
CA LEU A 26 -12.27 -19.11 8.78
C LEU A 26 -13.10 -20.40 8.73
N THR A 27 -12.56 -21.50 8.19
CA THR A 27 -13.26 -22.79 8.16
C THR A 27 -13.42 -23.39 9.54
N ARG A 28 -12.46 -23.22 10.46
CA ARG A 28 -12.58 -23.62 11.87
C ARG A 28 -13.67 -22.86 12.62
N HIS A 29 -13.92 -21.60 12.23
CA HIS A 29 -15.04 -20.81 12.75
C HIS A 29 -16.39 -21.19 12.12
N GLY A 30 -16.43 -22.20 11.24
CA GLY A 30 -17.65 -22.72 10.63
C GLY A 30 -18.10 -21.94 9.39
N HIS A 31 -17.22 -21.16 8.78
CA HIS A 31 -17.50 -20.45 7.54
C HIS A 31 -17.12 -21.30 6.32
N GLU A 32 -17.80 -21.04 5.20
CA GLU A 32 -17.49 -21.65 3.92
C GLU A 32 -16.58 -20.70 3.14
N VAL A 33 -15.36 -21.16 2.84
CA VAL A 33 -14.37 -20.39 2.07
C VAL A 33 -14.29 -20.95 0.66
N VAL A 34 -14.57 -20.10 -0.32
CA VAL A 34 -14.43 -20.43 -1.74
C VAL A 34 -13.37 -19.52 -2.39
N ILE A 35 -12.51 -20.11 -3.17
CA ILE A 35 -11.39 -19.42 -3.81
C ILE A 35 -11.41 -19.72 -5.30
N GLN A 36 -11.18 -18.73 -6.14
CA GLN A 36 -11.03 -18.96 -7.57
C GLN A 36 -9.78 -19.78 -7.83
N SER A 37 -9.89 -20.81 -8.67
CA SER A 37 -8.76 -21.65 -9.07
C SER A 37 -7.63 -20.80 -9.63
N GLY A 38 -6.42 -21.04 -9.14
CA GLY A 38 -5.22 -20.30 -9.53
C GLY A 38 -5.02 -18.95 -8.83
N ALA A 39 -5.95 -18.48 -7.99
CA ALA A 39 -5.85 -17.15 -7.34
C ALA A 39 -4.57 -16.95 -6.52
N GLY A 40 -4.03 -18.01 -5.92
CA GLY A 40 -2.83 -17.98 -5.08
C GLY A 40 -1.52 -18.12 -5.84
N LEU A 41 -1.54 -18.56 -7.11
CA LEU A 41 -0.33 -18.94 -7.85
C LEU A 41 0.70 -17.81 -7.96
N GLY A 42 0.24 -16.58 -8.15
CA GLY A 42 1.10 -15.40 -8.20
C GLY A 42 1.83 -15.11 -6.90
N SER A 43 1.31 -15.60 -5.78
CA SER A 43 1.92 -15.53 -4.44
C SER A 43 2.60 -16.84 -4.02
N SER A 44 2.80 -17.77 -4.96
CA SER A 44 3.40 -19.09 -4.74
C SER A 44 2.60 -19.96 -3.75
N ILE A 45 1.26 -19.89 -3.84
CA ILE A 45 0.31 -20.70 -3.08
C ILE A 45 -0.54 -21.49 -4.07
N SER A 46 -0.53 -22.81 -3.95
CA SER A 46 -1.28 -23.70 -4.86
C SER A 46 -2.73 -23.91 -4.42
N ASP A 47 -3.55 -24.36 -5.35
CA ASP A 47 -4.95 -24.72 -5.07
C ASP A 47 -5.03 -25.87 -4.07
N GLU A 48 -4.09 -26.82 -4.11
CA GLU A 48 -4.02 -27.97 -3.20
C GLU A 48 -3.77 -27.53 -1.75
N GLU A 49 -2.95 -26.49 -1.54
CA GLU A 49 -2.71 -25.93 -0.19
C GLU A 49 -3.99 -25.32 0.38
N TYR A 50 -4.79 -24.64 -0.44
CA TYR A 50 -6.08 -24.11 -0.02
C TYR A 50 -7.10 -25.21 0.27
N VAL A 51 -7.16 -26.25 -0.56
CA VAL A 51 -8.02 -27.42 -0.34
C VAL A 51 -7.65 -28.14 0.96
N ALA A 52 -6.34 -28.31 1.21
CA ALA A 52 -5.86 -28.91 2.45
C ALA A 52 -6.20 -28.06 3.69
N ALA A 53 -6.34 -26.74 3.51
CA ALA A 53 -6.80 -25.80 4.55
C ALA A 53 -8.34 -25.75 4.73
N GLY A 54 -9.09 -26.55 3.96
CA GLY A 54 -10.54 -26.64 4.06
C GLY A 54 -11.32 -25.72 3.12
N ALA A 55 -10.67 -24.97 2.25
CA ALA A 55 -11.31 -24.16 1.25
C ALA A 55 -11.78 -25.02 0.05
N ARG A 56 -12.76 -24.52 -0.67
CA ARG A 56 -13.24 -25.11 -1.93
C ARG A 56 -12.84 -24.23 -3.09
N MET A 57 -12.24 -24.83 -4.13
CA MET A 57 -11.90 -24.12 -5.35
C MET A 57 -13.11 -24.00 -6.27
N LEU A 58 -13.30 -22.84 -6.87
CA LEU A 58 -14.30 -22.56 -7.91
C LEU A 58 -13.61 -22.19 -9.23
N PRO A 59 -14.23 -22.50 -10.39
CA PRO A 59 -13.52 -22.41 -11.66
C PRO A 59 -13.19 -20.98 -12.11
N ASP A 60 -14.01 -20.00 -11.75
CA ASP A 60 -13.93 -18.64 -12.27
C ASP A 60 -14.45 -17.60 -11.28
N ALA A 61 -14.27 -16.34 -11.63
CA ALA A 61 -14.71 -15.20 -10.82
C ALA A 61 -16.24 -15.16 -10.68
N ASP A 62 -16.99 -15.46 -11.73
CA ASP A 62 -18.46 -15.40 -11.72
C ASP A 62 -19.01 -16.34 -10.63
N ALA A 63 -18.51 -17.57 -10.58
CA ALA A 63 -18.91 -18.55 -9.57
C ALA A 63 -18.54 -18.08 -8.14
N VAL A 64 -17.38 -17.45 -7.94
CA VAL A 64 -16.96 -16.94 -6.63
C VAL A 64 -17.85 -15.78 -6.18
N TRP A 65 -18.04 -14.78 -7.05
CA TRP A 65 -18.86 -13.61 -6.74
C TRP A 65 -20.33 -13.95 -6.50
N GLU A 66 -20.89 -14.88 -7.29
CA GLU A 66 -22.28 -15.33 -7.13
C GLU A 66 -22.49 -16.08 -5.80
N TYR A 67 -21.51 -16.90 -5.40
CA TYR A 67 -21.63 -17.72 -4.18
C TYR A 67 -21.48 -16.92 -2.89
N ALA A 68 -20.58 -15.93 -2.88
CA ALA A 68 -20.12 -15.29 -1.67
C ALA A 68 -21.09 -14.24 -1.10
N GLU A 69 -21.21 -14.20 0.22
CA GLU A 69 -21.85 -13.12 1.00
C GLU A 69 -20.83 -12.01 1.32
N MET A 70 -19.55 -12.40 1.50
CA MET A 70 -18.43 -11.49 1.69
C MET A 70 -17.34 -11.81 0.69
N ILE A 71 -16.87 -10.79 -0.03
CA ILE A 71 -15.73 -10.85 -0.93
C ILE A 71 -14.51 -10.26 -0.22
N LEU A 72 -13.42 -11.02 -0.20
CA LEU A 72 -12.10 -10.54 0.20
C LEU A 72 -11.25 -10.33 -1.04
N LYS A 73 -10.73 -9.13 -1.20
CA LYS A 73 -9.80 -8.75 -2.28
C LYS A 73 -8.59 -8.00 -1.73
N VAL A 74 -7.59 -7.81 -2.56
CA VAL A 74 -6.46 -6.95 -2.27
C VAL A 74 -6.71 -5.55 -2.82
N LYS A 75 -7.13 -5.44 -4.10
CA LYS A 75 -7.38 -4.16 -4.76
C LYS A 75 -8.86 -3.90 -4.99
N GLU A 76 -9.19 -2.63 -5.20
CA GLU A 76 -10.52 -2.18 -5.56
C GLU A 76 -11.04 -2.93 -6.80
N PRO A 77 -12.34 -3.19 -6.87
CA PRO A 77 -12.97 -3.71 -8.08
C PRO A 77 -12.74 -2.77 -9.27
N ILE A 78 -12.61 -3.35 -10.46
CA ILE A 78 -12.50 -2.61 -11.73
C ILE A 78 -13.69 -2.91 -12.65
N ALA A 79 -13.77 -2.25 -13.80
CA ALA A 79 -14.92 -2.28 -14.70
C ALA A 79 -15.44 -3.70 -15.03
N GLU A 80 -14.56 -4.68 -15.19
CA GLU A 80 -14.97 -6.06 -15.46
C GLU A 80 -15.59 -6.78 -14.25
N GLU A 81 -15.36 -6.28 -13.02
CA GLU A 81 -15.89 -6.85 -11.79
C GLU A 81 -17.20 -6.16 -11.34
N TYR A 82 -17.47 -4.92 -11.78
CA TYR A 82 -18.64 -4.16 -11.34
C TYR A 82 -19.98 -4.92 -11.55
N PRO A 83 -20.21 -5.61 -12.66
CA PRO A 83 -21.45 -6.37 -12.86
C PRO A 83 -21.66 -7.54 -11.89
N ARG A 84 -20.59 -7.98 -11.20
CA ARG A 84 -20.63 -9.10 -10.24
C ARG A 84 -21.03 -8.65 -8.83
N ILE A 85 -20.90 -7.36 -8.54
CA ILE A 85 -21.20 -6.80 -7.21
C ILE A 85 -22.72 -6.83 -6.99
N ARG A 86 -23.16 -7.32 -5.83
CA ARG A 86 -24.58 -7.49 -5.53
C ARG A 86 -25.02 -6.69 -4.31
N GLU A 87 -26.31 -6.36 -4.28
CA GLU A 87 -26.95 -5.72 -3.13
C GLU A 87 -26.72 -6.52 -1.85
N GLY A 88 -26.35 -5.82 -0.78
CA GLY A 88 -26.07 -6.41 0.53
C GLY A 88 -24.78 -7.22 0.65
N GLN A 89 -24.06 -7.43 -0.46
CA GLN A 89 -22.77 -8.12 -0.44
C GLN A 89 -21.73 -7.27 0.30
N VAL A 90 -20.96 -7.89 1.20
CA VAL A 90 -19.82 -7.23 1.84
C VAL A 90 -18.60 -7.34 0.95
N VAL A 91 -17.93 -6.21 0.71
CA VAL A 91 -16.65 -6.15 0.00
C VAL A 91 -15.60 -5.58 0.94
N PHE A 92 -14.60 -6.37 1.31
CA PHE A 92 -13.53 -5.99 2.23
C PHE A 92 -12.18 -6.02 1.49
N THR A 93 -11.62 -4.86 1.20
CA THR A 93 -10.46 -4.68 0.32
C THR A 93 -9.89 -3.27 0.44
N TYR A 94 -8.75 -2.97 -0.20
CA TYR A 94 -8.41 -1.58 -0.54
C TYR A 94 -9.39 -1.06 -1.58
N LEU A 95 -9.91 0.14 -1.39
CA LEU A 95 -10.93 0.73 -2.26
C LEU A 95 -10.45 1.98 -3.01
N HIS A 96 -9.69 2.84 -2.36
CA HIS A 96 -9.18 4.10 -2.94
C HIS A 96 -10.26 4.94 -3.63
N LEU A 97 -11.50 4.97 -3.08
CA LEU A 97 -12.67 5.52 -3.75
C LEU A 97 -12.51 6.98 -4.15
N ALA A 98 -11.82 7.81 -3.36
CA ALA A 98 -11.59 9.22 -3.68
C ALA A 98 -10.77 9.42 -4.99
N ALA A 99 -10.08 8.38 -5.47
CA ALA A 99 -9.34 8.39 -6.72
C ALA A 99 -10.10 7.78 -7.91
N SER A 100 -11.27 7.13 -7.67
CA SER A 100 -12.03 6.44 -8.71
C SER A 100 -13.53 6.69 -8.60
N ARG A 101 -14.02 7.64 -9.38
CA ARG A 101 -15.46 7.92 -9.48
C ARG A 101 -16.24 6.69 -9.98
N GLU A 102 -15.71 5.97 -10.95
CA GLU A 102 -16.34 4.80 -11.54
C GLU A 102 -16.55 3.67 -10.51
N CYS A 103 -15.52 3.35 -9.73
CA CYS A 103 -15.62 2.35 -8.66
C CYS A 103 -16.62 2.77 -7.58
N THR A 104 -16.59 4.07 -7.20
CA THR A 104 -17.54 4.64 -6.24
C THR A 104 -18.97 4.48 -6.72
N ASP A 105 -19.27 4.91 -7.95
CA ASP A 105 -20.61 4.80 -8.53
C ASP A 105 -21.05 3.33 -8.65
N ALA A 106 -20.15 2.41 -9.03
CA ALA A 106 -20.46 0.99 -9.12
C ALA A 106 -20.89 0.38 -7.78
N LEU A 107 -20.17 0.67 -6.69
CA LEU A 107 -20.49 0.19 -5.34
C LEU A 107 -21.80 0.80 -4.82
N LEU A 108 -22.04 2.10 -5.06
CA LEU A 108 -23.28 2.76 -4.69
C LEU A 108 -24.47 2.19 -5.45
N ASN A 109 -24.36 2.04 -6.76
CA ASN A 109 -25.43 1.50 -7.62
C ASN A 109 -25.77 0.05 -7.29
N ALA A 110 -24.76 -0.75 -6.93
CA ALA A 110 -24.97 -2.13 -6.50
C ALA A 110 -25.56 -2.27 -5.10
N GLY A 111 -25.56 -1.19 -4.28
CA GLY A 111 -26.02 -1.27 -2.89
C GLY A 111 -25.13 -2.12 -1.99
N ALA A 112 -23.87 -2.31 -2.34
CA ALA A 112 -22.92 -3.12 -1.59
C ALA A 112 -22.48 -2.44 -0.27
N THR A 113 -22.10 -3.27 0.71
CA THR A 113 -21.43 -2.84 1.94
C THR A 113 -19.93 -2.92 1.74
N ALA A 114 -19.29 -1.80 1.41
CA ALA A 114 -17.85 -1.79 1.12
C ALA A 114 -17.06 -1.22 2.30
N ILE A 115 -16.11 -2.03 2.79
CA ILE A 115 -15.26 -1.73 3.94
C ILE A 115 -13.82 -1.65 3.43
N ALA A 116 -13.23 -0.45 3.53
CA ALA A 116 -11.90 -0.16 2.99
C ALA A 116 -10.81 -0.47 4.02
N TYR A 117 -9.77 -1.19 3.61
CA TYR A 117 -8.60 -1.43 4.46
C TYR A 117 -7.90 -0.13 4.87
N GLU A 118 -7.73 0.80 3.94
CA GLU A 118 -6.98 2.03 4.13
C GLU A 118 -7.66 3.07 5.01
N THR A 119 -8.93 2.89 5.35
CA THR A 119 -9.68 3.79 6.23
C THR A 119 -9.98 3.20 7.60
N VAL A 120 -9.55 1.97 7.87
CA VAL A 120 -9.51 1.42 9.24
C VAL A 120 -8.42 2.17 10.00
N GLU A 121 -8.81 2.92 11.04
CA GLU A 121 -7.92 3.82 11.75
C GLU A 121 -8.02 3.62 13.27
N LEU A 122 -6.88 3.41 13.93
CA LEU A 122 -6.79 3.27 15.38
C LEU A 122 -6.87 4.65 16.08
N ALA A 123 -7.11 4.65 17.38
CA ALA A 123 -7.27 5.86 18.17
C ALA A 123 -6.05 6.81 18.16
N ASP A 124 -4.87 6.29 17.83
CA ASP A 124 -3.63 7.05 17.68
C ASP A 124 -3.40 7.61 16.26
N GLY A 125 -4.38 7.40 15.34
CA GLY A 125 -4.32 7.82 13.94
C GLY A 125 -3.50 6.87 13.06
N SER A 126 -3.07 5.73 13.56
CA SER A 126 -2.37 4.74 12.75
C SER A 126 -3.36 3.91 11.89
N LEU A 127 -2.89 3.49 10.71
CA LEU A 127 -3.66 2.73 9.72
C LEU A 127 -3.15 1.28 9.67
N PRO A 128 -3.66 0.39 10.53
CA PRO A 128 -3.09 -0.93 10.76
C PRO A 128 -3.13 -1.83 9.52
N LEU A 129 -4.11 -1.65 8.64
CA LEU A 129 -4.24 -2.48 7.44
C LEU A 129 -3.48 -1.90 6.23
N LEU A 130 -3.07 -0.63 6.29
CA LEU A 130 -2.20 0.00 5.30
C LEU A 130 -0.72 -0.17 5.64
N ALA A 131 -0.38 -0.22 6.93
CA ALA A 131 1.00 -0.28 7.42
C ALA A 131 1.85 -1.39 6.77
N PRO A 132 1.39 -2.65 6.59
CA PRO A 132 2.20 -3.71 5.99
C PRO A 132 2.63 -3.37 4.55
N MET A 133 1.77 -2.76 3.77
CA MET A 133 2.12 -2.36 2.40
C MET A 133 3.12 -1.21 2.39
N SER A 134 3.00 -0.30 3.35
CA SER A 134 3.98 0.77 3.57
C SER A 134 5.34 0.21 4.01
N GLU A 135 5.37 -0.85 4.82
CA GLU A 135 6.61 -1.55 5.20
C GLU A 135 7.27 -2.22 3.99
N VAL A 136 6.48 -2.95 3.19
CA VAL A 136 6.99 -3.62 1.98
C VAL A 136 7.54 -2.59 1.00
N ALA A 137 6.80 -1.51 0.70
CA ALA A 137 7.24 -0.46 -0.20
C ALA A 137 8.53 0.20 0.31
N GLY A 138 8.60 0.52 1.61
CA GLY A 138 9.79 1.06 2.24
C GLY A 138 11.00 0.16 2.07
N ARG A 139 10.86 -1.14 2.37
CA ARG A 139 11.96 -2.11 2.25
C ARG A 139 12.38 -2.38 0.80
N LEU A 140 11.47 -2.24 -0.14
CA LEU A 140 11.75 -2.42 -1.57
C LEU A 140 12.47 -1.21 -2.18
N ALA A 141 12.18 0.01 -1.71
CA ALA A 141 12.70 1.25 -2.29
C ALA A 141 14.24 1.30 -2.41
N PRO A 142 15.05 0.95 -1.38
CA PRO A 142 16.50 0.91 -1.52
C PRO A 142 16.99 -0.16 -2.51
N GLN A 143 16.27 -1.27 -2.67
CA GLN A 143 16.64 -2.35 -3.58
C GLN A 143 16.47 -1.93 -5.05
N VAL A 144 15.30 -1.36 -5.40
CA VAL A 144 15.06 -0.85 -6.75
C VAL A 144 15.93 0.37 -7.04
N GLY A 145 16.19 1.21 -6.02
CA GLY A 145 17.11 2.32 -6.12
C GLY A 145 18.55 1.88 -6.37
N ALA A 146 19.03 0.85 -5.66
CA ALA A 146 20.36 0.27 -5.88
C ALA A 146 20.51 -0.31 -7.29
N HIS A 147 19.46 -0.99 -7.78
CA HIS A 147 19.40 -1.47 -9.17
C HIS A 147 19.49 -0.31 -10.15
N SER A 148 18.72 0.74 -9.93
CA SER A 148 18.68 1.93 -10.79
C SER A 148 20.00 2.75 -10.74
N LEU A 149 20.78 2.68 -9.64
CA LEU A 149 22.11 3.31 -9.56
C LEU A 149 23.15 2.66 -10.48
N MET A 150 22.91 1.43 -10.94
CA MET A 150 23.82 0.75 -11.86
C MET A 150 23.88 1.46 -13.20
N ARG A 151 25.06 1.54 -13.82
CA ARG A 151 25.28 2.24 -15.09
C ARG A 151 24.37 1.73 -16.21
N ALA A 152 24.12 0.43 -16.25
CA ALA A 152 23.25 -0.20 -17.27
C ALA A 152 21.80 0.31 -17.21
N HIS A 153 21.33 0.79 -16.05
CA HIS A 153 20.01 1.33 -15.84
C HIS A 153 19.95 2.86 -15.82
N GLY A 154 21.02 3.52 -16.29
CA GLY A 154 21.08 4.97 -16.40
C GLY A 154 21.62 5.67 -15.15
N GLY A 155 21.89 4.96 -14.08
CA GLY A 155 22.46 5.48 -12.85
C GLY A 155 23.93 5.86 -12.97
N ARG A 156 24.45 6.50 -11.91
CA ARG A 156 25.85 7.00 -11.88
C ARG A 156 26.91 5.91 -11.64
N GLY A 157 26.52 4.63 -11.46
CA GLY A 157 27.44 3.53 -11.26
C GLY A 157 28.03 3.47 -9.85
N VAL A 158 27.27 3.84 -8.84
CA VAL A 158 27.66 3.82 -7.41
C VAL A 158 27.10 2.57 -6.74
N LEU A 159 27.94 1.87 -5.97
CA LEU A 159 27.54 0.72 -5.14
C LEU A 159 27.07 1.22 -3.77
N MET A 160 25.96 0.72 -3.27
CA MET A 160 25.34 1.15 -2.02
C MET A 160 26.32 1.18 -0.84
N GLY A 161 27.01 0.08 -0.58
CA GLY A 161 27.94 -0.02 0.54
C GLY A 161 29.39 0.40 0.24
N GLY A 162 29.66 0.88 -0.99
CA GLY A 162 31.04 1.11 -1.42
C GLY A 162 31.89 -0.19 -1.37
N VAL A 163 33.18 -0.03 -1.29
CA VAL A 163 34.18 -1.10 -1.04
C VAL A 163 35.37 -0.52 -0.28
N SER A 164 36.27 -1.35 0.18
CA SER A 164 37.49 -0.89 0.89
C SER A 164 38.22 0.21 0.12
N GLY A 165 38.36 1.38 0.73
CA GLY A 165 38.97 2.57 0.13
C GLY A 165 38.08 3.41 -0.78
N VAL A 166 36.77 3.05 -0.92
CA VAL A 166 35.79 3.80 -1.72
C VAL A 166 34.54 4.09 -0.87
N TYR A 167 34.04 5.30 -0.94
CA TYR A 167 32.86 5.73 -0.20
C TYR A 167 31.59 4.93 -0.56
N ALA A 168 30.72 4.72 0.42
CA ALA A 168 29.38 4.23 0.23
C ALA A 168 28.50 5.28 -0.48
N ALA A 169 27.38 4.84 -1.04
CA ALA A 169 26.36 5.74 -1.58
C ALA A 169 25.73 6.56 -0.47
N LYS A 170 25.41 7.82 -0.74
CA LYS A 170 24.63 8.71 0.12
C LYS A 170 23.15 8.59 -0.20
N VAL A 171 22.39 8.07 0.75
CA VAL A 171 20.94 7.86 0.63
C VAL A 171 20.21 8.83 1.54
N VAL A 172 19.36 9.64 0.95
CA VAL A 172 18.50 10.58 1.66
C VAL A 172 17.08 10.05 1.67
N VAL A 173 16.48 9.89 2.85
CA VAL A 173 15.09 9.50 3.01
C VAL A 173 14.30 10.68 3.57
N ILE A 174 13.25 11.11 2.88
CA ILE A 174 12.39 12.22 3.28
C ILE A 174 11.05 11.67 3.77
N GLY A 175 10.82 11.80 5.08
CA GLY A 175 9.68 11.25 5.80
C GLY A 175 10.06 10.04 6.66
N ALA A 176 9.86 10.13 7.98
CA ALA A 176 10.07 9.05 8.95
C ALA A 176 8.74 8.38 9.36
N GLY A 177 7.82 8.22 8.41
CA GLY A 177 6.64 7.37 8.55
C GLY A 177 7.01 5.89 8.39
N VAL A 178 6.02 5.01 8.34
CA VAL A 178 6.24 3.55 8.20
C VAL A 178 7.14 3.22 7.01
N SER A 179 6.86 3.77 5.82
CA SER A 179 7.67 3.53 4.63
C SER A 179 9.10 4.05 4.76
N GLY A 180 9.25 5.30 5.23
CA GLY A 180 10.58 5.94 5.32
C GLY A 180 11.47 5.29 6.36
N MET A 181 10.95 4.91 7.54
CA MET A 181 11.71 4.18 8.54
C MET A 181 12.22 2.84 8.00
N ASN A 182 11.36 2.11 7.28
CA ASN A 182 11.75 0.83 6.66
C ASN A 182 12.74 1.02 5.51
N ALA A 183 12.61 2.08 4.70
CA ALA A 183 13.57 2.41 3.64
C ALA A 183 14.95 2.75 4.23
N ALA A 184 14.97 3.60 5.25
CA ALA A 184 16.21 3.97 5.94
C ALA A 184 16.90 2.75 6.57
N ALA A 185 16.13 1.85 7.21
CA ALA A 185 16.64 0.63 7.80
C ALA A 185 17.31 -0.30 6.77
N ILE A 186 16.68 -0.50 5.62
CA ILE A 186 17.23 -1.36 4.55
C ILE A 186 18.44 -0.68 3.88
N ALA A 187 18.40 0.61 3.60
CA ALA A 187 19.54 1.34 3.04
C ALA A 187 20.76 1.25 3.98
N LEU A 188 20.55 1.40 5.29
CA LEU A 188 21.59 1.21 6.30
C LEU A 188 22.11 -0.25 6.32
N GLY A 189 21.21 -1.25 6.24
CA GLY A 189 21.57 -2.66 6.13
C GLY A 189 22.38 -2.98 4.87
N MET A 190 22.22 -2.21 3.80
CA MET A 190 23.04 -2.27 2.58
C MET A 190 24.35 -1.47 2.72
N GLN A 191 24.65 -0.99 3.91
CA GLN A 191 25.88 -0.25 4.29
C GLN A 191 26.00 1.12 3.60
N ALA A 192 24.88 1.74 3.21
CA ALA A 192 24.88 3.10 2.69
C ALA A 192 25.06 4.14 3.83
N GLU A 193 25.56 5.32 3.48
CA GLU A 193 25.47 6.50 4.35
C GLU A 193 24.05 7.04 4.30
N VAL A 194 23.30 6.94 5.40
CA VAL A 194 21.86 7.24 5.44
C VAL A 194 21.58 8.51 6.21
N LEU A 195 20.84 9.43 5.59
CA LEU A 195 20.27 10.64 6.20
C LEU A 195 18.73 10.57 6.14
N LEU A 196 18.09 10.58 7.30
CA LEU A 196 16.64 10.57 7.45
C LEU A 196 16.13 11.96 7.87
N LEU A 197 15.20 12.51 7.09
CA LEU A 197 14.56 13.80 7.37
C LEU A 197 13.07 13.63 7.71
N ASP A 198 12.64 14.25 8.81
CA ASP A 198 11.22 14.37 9.15
C ASP A 198 10.96 15.67 9.91
N LYS A 199 9.73 16.18 9.86
CA LYS A 199 9.27 17.30 10.69
C LYS A 199 9.00 16.88 12.15
N ASN A 200 8.69 15.61 12.37
CA ASN A 200 8.35 15.05 13.66
C ASN A 200 9.60 14.61 14.44
N ILE A 201 10.03 15.45 15.38
CA ILE A 201 11.21 15.19 16.22
C ILE A 201 11.07 13.91 17.06
N ALA A 202 9.86 13.52 17.47
CA ALA A 202 9.67 12.29 18.24
C ALA A 202 10.01 11.04 17.40
N ARG A 203 9.64 11.01 16.12
CA ARG A 203 10.03 9.94 15.20
C ARG A 203 11.55 9.92 14.98
N LEU A 204 12.18 11.08 14.80
CA LEU A 204 13.63 11.16 14.65
C LEU A 204 14.37 10.65 15.91
N ARG A 205 13.91 11.00 17.13
CA ARG A 205 14.45 10.44 18.37
C ARG A 205 14.31 8.93 18.45
N GLN A 206 13.19 8.38 18.01
CA GLN A 206 12.99 6.93 17.98
C GLN A 206 14.03 6.26 17.08
N MET A 207 14.27 6.79 15.89
CA MET A 207 15.24 6.25 14.94
C MET A 207 16.68 6.41 15.47
N ASP A 208 17.01 7.55 16.05
CA ASP A 208 18.31 7.78 16.67
C ASP A 208 18.58 6.78 17.82
N ALA A 209 17.58 6.55 18.68
CA ALA A 209 17.69 5.56 19.76
C ALA A 209 17.87 4.12 19.25
N ILE A 210 17.21 3.75 18.16
CA ILE A 210 17.32 2.40 17.58
C ILE A 210 18.69 2.21 16.91
N TYR A 211 19.16 3.18 16.13
CA TYR A 211 20.34 3.05 15.29
C TYR A 211 21.62 3.66 15.88
N GLN A 212 21.51 4.33 17.04
CA GLN A 212 22.65 4.76 17.89
C GLN A 212 23.75 5.50 17.11
N GLY A 213 23.34 6.46 16.24
CA GLY A 213 24.24 7.24 15.41
C GLY A 213 24.75 6.59 14.12
N HIS A 214 24.40 5.33 13.86
CA HIS A 214 24.69 4.70 12.55
C HIS A 214 23.85 5.27 11.40
N MET A 215 22.77 6.00 11.70
CA MET A 215 21.94 6.75 10.80
C MET A 215 21.89 8.20 11.27
N GLN A 216 22.08 9.14 10.37
CA GLN A 216 21.87 10.55 10.71
C GLN A 216 20.41 10.93 10.62
N THR A 217 19.92 11.74 11.56
CA THR A 217 18.56 12.25 11.58
C THR A 217 18.57 13.78 11.60
N VAL A 218 17.75 14.42 10.74
CA VAL A 218 17.71 15.89 10.59
C VAL A 218 16.27 16.37 10.54
N ALA A 219 15.97 17.48 11.23
CA ALA A 219 14.67 18.14 11.13
C ALA A 219 14.43 18.69 9.73
N SER A 220 13.35 18.22 9.08
CA SER A 220 13.04 18.56 7.69
C SER A 220 12.56 20.00 7.54
N ASN A 221 13.22 20.75 6.67
CA ASN A 221 12.81 22.05 6.14
C ASN A 221 13.41 22.22 4.74
N ALA A 222 13.00 23.25 4.00
CA ALA A 222 13.43 23.47 2.62
C ALA A 222 14.96 23.54 2.47
N PHE A 223 15.65 24.21 3.40
CA PHE A 223 17.09 24.36 3.36
C PHE A 223 17.82 23.03 3.56
N GLU A 224 17.40 22.23 4.54
CA GLU A 224 18.03 20.94 4.82
C GLU A 224 17.69 19.90 3.73
N ILE A 225 16.49 19.95 3.14
CA ILE A 225 16.15 19.11 1.97
C ILE A 225 17.07 19.46 0.79
N GLU A 226 17.20 20.74 0.41
CA GLU A 226 18.07 21.16 -0.69
C GLU A 226 19.52 20.72 -0.46
N ARG A 227 20.06 20.99 0.75
CA ARG A 227 21.43 20.61 1.12
C ARG A 227 21.67 19.11 1.00
N ALA A 228 20.73 18.30 1.50
CA ALA A 228 20.86 16.85 1.48
C ALA A 228 20.75 16.28 0.06
N VAL A 229 19.78 16.76 -0.72
CA VAL A 229 19.48 16.27 -2.08
C VAL A 229 20.63 16.55 -3.04
N LEU A 230 21.30 17.72 -2.95
CA LEU A 230 22.44 18.05 -3.79
C LEU A 230 23.65 17.12 -3.58
N ASP A 231 23.79 16.52 -2.40
CA ASP A 231 24.87 15.59 -2.08
C ASP A 231 24.45 14.11 -2.16
N ALA A 232 23.19 13.84 -2.47
CA ALA A 232 22.65 12.48 -2.53
C ALA A 232 23.08 11.75 -3.83
N ASP A 233 23.27 10.43 -3.70
CA ASP A 233 23.30 9.51 -4.81
C ASP A 233 21.91 8.90 -5.06
N MET A 234 21.12 8.76 -3.96
CA MET A 234 19.73 8.31 -4.00
C MET A 234 18.88 9.15 -3.05
N VAL A 235 17.69 9.52 -3.50
CA VAL A 235 16.64 10.14 -2.67
C VAL A 235 15.40 9.27 -2.66
N ILE A 236 14.86 9.00 -1.49
CA ILE A 236 13.60 8.24 -1.30
C ILE A 236 12.56 9.18 -0.71
N GLY A 237 11.50 9.46 -1.47
CA GLY A 237 10.34 10.23 -1.02
C GLY A 237 9.32 9.31 -0.35
N ALA A 238 9.10 9.52 0.95
CA ALA A 238 8.24 8.67 1.79
C ALA A 238 7.28 9.48 2.66
N VAL A 239 6.85 10.65 2.17
CA VAL A 239 5.89 11.51 2.88
C VAL A 239 4.48 11.16 2.43
N LEU A 240 3.68 10.71 3.39
CA LEU A 240 2.26 10.41 3.22
C LEU A 240 1.45 11.37 4.08
N VAL A 241 0.42 12.00 3.47
CA VAL A 241 -0.59 12.78 4.19
C VAL A 241 -1.92 12.05 4.04
N PRO A 242 -2.47 11.46 5.13
CA PRO A 242 -3.73 10.72 5.04
C PRO A 242 -4.84 11.57 4.40
N GLY A 243 -5.51 11.03 3.38
CA GLY A 243 -6.63 11.69 2.71
C GLY A 243 -6.29 12.94 1.87
N ALA A 244 -5.00 13.27 1.69
CA ALA A 244 -4.57 14.44 0.92
C ALA A 244 -3.41 14.12 -0.03
N LYS A 245 -3.22 14.98 -1.02
CA LYS A 245 -2.06 14.89 -1.92
C LYS A 245 -0.77 15.13 -1.14
N ALA A 246 0.27 14.36 -1.46
CA ALA A 246 1.59 14.58 -0.89
C ALA A 246 2.13 15.99 -1.26
N PRO A 247 2.84 16.68 -0.35
CA PRO A 247 3.44 17.97 -0.67
C PRO A 247 4.61 17.78 -1.63
N THR A 248 4.78 18.71 -2.57
CA THR A 248 5.98 18.76 -3.41
C THR A 248 7.18 19.21 -2.57
N LEU A 249 8.18 18.35 -2.44
CA LEU A 249 9.37 18.58 -1.61
C LEU A 249 10.62 18.87 -2.43
N ILE A 250 10.67 18.37 -3.66
CA ILE A 250 11.81 18.54 -4.59
C ILE A 250 11.27 19.10 -5.89
N SER A 251 11.75 20.30 -6.26
CA SER A 251 11.38 20.99 -7.50
C SER A 251 12.20 20.46 -8.69
N ASN A 252 11.69 20.70 -9.91
CA ASN A 252 12.41 20.41 -11.15
C ASN A 252 13.78 21.12 -11.20
N GLU A 253 13.84 22.38 -10.72
CA GLU A 253 15.08 23.15 -10.63
C GLU A 253 16.09 22.45 -9.71
N LEU A 254 15.66 21.96 -8.54
CA LEU A 254 16.54 21.24 -7.62
C LEU A 254 17.07 19.95 -8.24
N VAL A 255 16.21 19.18 -8.96
CA VAL A 255 16.62 17.98 -9.68
C VAL A 255 17.71 18.28 -10.71
N SER A 256 17.62 19.42 -11.42
CA SER A 256 18.62 19.81 -12.44
C SER A 256 20.02 20.05 -11.85
N ARG A 257 20.12 20.28 -10.55
CA ARG A 257 21.37 20.54 -9.82
C ARG A 257 21.91 19.32 -9.07
N MET A 258 21.20 18.20 -9.10
CA MET A 258 21.63 16.94 -8.47
C MET A 258 22.84 16.33 -9.19
N LYS A 259 23.53 15.42 -8.53
CA LYS A 259 24.62 14.66 -9.14
C LYS A 259 24.11 13.89 -10.37
N PRO A 260 24.76 13.97 -11.56
CA PRO A 260 24.34 13.22 -12.74
C PRO A 260 24.24 11.71 -12.46
N GLY A 261 23.12 11.10 -12.86
CA GLY A 261 22.81 9.70 -12.64
C GLY A 261 22.36 9.36 -11.22
N SER A 262 22.04 10.37 -10.39
CA SER A 262 21.35 10.12 -9.10
C SER A 262 19.95 9.53 -9.33
N VAL A 263 19.44 8.81 -8.32
CA VAL A 263 18.17 8.10 -8.39
C VAL A 263 17.18 8.69 -7.40
N LEU A 264 15.95 8.95 -7.86
CA LEU A 264 14.84 9.36 -7.02
C LEU A 264 13.77 8.29 -7.03
N VAL A 265 13.46 7.74 -5.86
CA VAL A 265 12.39 6.74 -5.65
C VAL A 265 11.23 7.41 -4.92
N ASP A 266 10.06 7.50 -5.56
CA ASP A 266 8.88 8.12 -4.97
C ASP A 266 7.88 7.05 -4.50
N ILE A 267 7.90 6.74 -3.20
CA ILE A 267 6.94 5.79 -2.59
C ILE A 267 5.54 6.42 -2.49
N ALA A 268 5.45 7.75 -2.44
CA ALA A 268 4.18 8.46 -2.30
C ALA A 268 3.44 8.67 -3.63
N ILE A 269 3.87 8.01 -4.70
CA ILE A 269 3.32 8.21 -6.05
C ILE A 269 1.82 7.97 -6.13
N ASP A 270 1.28 6.99 -5.39
CA ASP A 270 -0.16 6.71 -5.34
C ASP A 270 -0.99 7.90 -4.80
N GLN A 271 -0.33 8.85 -4.13
CA GLN A 271 -0.93 10.10 -3.62
C GLN A 271 -0.40 11.35 -4.34
N GLY A 272 0.00 11.18 -5.58
CA GLY A 272 0.46 12.27 -6.46
C GLY A 272 1.96 12.58 -6.39
N GLY A 273 2.72 11.85 -5.56
CA GLY A 273 4.18 11.97 -5.45
C GLY A 273 4.67 13.17 -4.65
N CYS A 274 5.91 13.05 -4.13
CA CYS A 274 6.58 14.12 -3.38
C CYS A 274 7.55 14.95 -4.23
N PHE A 275 7.76 14.62 -5.49
CA PHE A 275 8.64 15.37 -6.39
C PHE A 275 7.82 16.03 -7.49
N GLU A 276 8.22 17.24 -7.94
CA GLU A 276 7.46 18.01 -8.92
C GLU A 276 7.23 17.24 -10.23
N ASP A 277 8.24 16.48 -10.67
CA ASP A 277 8.22 15.70 -11.90
C ASP A 277 7.72 14.26 -11.72
N SER A 278 7.21 13.90 -10.52
CA SER A 278 6.70 12.55 -10.29
C SER A 278 5.49 12.26 -11.16
N ARG A 279 5.55 11.15 -11.88
CA ARG A 279 4.43 10.58 -12.62
C ARG A 279 4.37 9.07 -12.44
N PRO A 280 3.18 8.46 -12.32
CA PRO A 280 3.06 7.02 -12.14
C PRO A 280 3.71 6.24 -13.28
N THR A 281 4.45 5.20 -12.92
CA THR A 281 5.01 4.19 -13.82
C THR A 281 4.50 2.81 -13.44
N THR A 282 4.81 1.79 -14.25
CA THR A 282 4.43 0.41 -14.03
C THR A 282 5.64 -0.48 -13.80
N HIS A 283 5.43 -1.72 -13.37
CA HIS A 283 6.53 -2.68 -13.22
C HIS A 283 7.19 -3.06 -14.56
N ASP A 284 6.47 -2.91 -15.68
CA ASP A 284 6.97 -3.21 -17.02
C ASP A 284 7.88 -2.10 -17.55
N ASP A 285 7.62 -0.83 -17.19
CA ASP A 285 8.44 0.34 -17.53
C ASP A 285 8.63 1.22 -16.29
N PRO A 286 9.52 0.82 -15.36
CA PRO A 286 9.52 1.36 -14.00
C PRO A 286 10.20 2.71 -13.85
N THR A 287 11.04 3.14 -14.82
CA THR A 287 11.89 4.31 -14.68
C THR A 287 11.78 5.27 -15.85
N TYR A 288 12.05 6.54 -15.59
CA TYR A 288 12.21 7.58 -16.62
C TYR A 288 13.27 8.59 -16.19
N ARG A 289 13.69 9.44 -17.11
CA ARG A 289 14.68 10.49 -16.85
C ARG A 289 14.04 11.85 -16.68
N VAL A 290 14.55 12.60 -15.69
CA VAL A 290 14.33 14.03 -15.51
C VAL A 290 15.71 14.67 -15.38
N HIS A 291 16.07 15.54 -16.32
CA HIS A 291 17.45 16.01 -16.47
C HIS A 291 18.43 14.83 -16.53
N ASP A 292 19.45 14.82 -15.68
CA ASP A 292 20.42 13.74 -15.58
C ASP A 292 20.09 12.70 -14.51
N SER A 293 18.95 12.80 -13.84
CA SER A 293 18.52 11.88 -12.78
C SER A 293 17.55 10.80 -13.29
N VAL A 294 17.53 9.67 -12.61
CA VAL A 294 16.62 8.54 -12.87
C VAL A 294 15.50 8.54 -11.83
N PHE A 295 14.26 8.58 -12.29
CA PHE A 295 13.07 8.49 -11.44
C PHE A 295 12.49 7.08 -11.48
N TYR A 296 12.19 6.53 -10.31
CA TYR A 296 11.43 5.30 -10.10
C TYR A 296 10.15 5.66 -9.34
N CYS A 297 9.01 5.60 -10.02
CA CYS A 297 7.71 6.02 -9.50
C CYS A 297 6.63 4.96 -9.76
N VAL A 298 6.96 3.69 -9.53
CA VAL A 298 6.03 2.59 -9.77
C VAL A 298 4.88 2.65 -8.78
N ALA A 299 3.66 2.84 -9.29
CA ALA A 299 2.45 2.66 -8.52
C ALA A 299 2.32 1.19 -8.10
N ASN A 300 1.87 0.95 -6.88
CA ASN A 300 1.74 -0.42 -6.35
C ASN A 300 3.08 -1.16 -6.20
N MET A 301 4.11 -0.52 -5.67
CA MET A 301 5.40 -1.15 -5.38
C MET A 301 5.28 -2.51 -4.67
N PRO A 302 4.38 -2.71 -3.67
CA PRO A 302 4.22 -4.02 -3.01
C PRO A 302 3.82 -5.16 -3.94
N GLY A 303 3.21 -4.88 -5.09
CA GLY A 303 2.87 -5.87 -6.11
C GLY A 303 4.06 -6.58 -6.73
N ALA A 304 5.27 -5.99 -6.67
CA ALA A 304 6.50 -6.61 -7.15
C ALA A 304 6.96 -7.82 -6.32
N VAL A 305 6.51 -7.95 -5.09
CA VAL A 305 6.87 -9.03 -4.18
C VAL A 305 5.61 -9.68 -3.58
N PRO A 306 4.78 -10.30 -4.44
CA PRO A 306 3.42 -10.70 -4.07
C PRO A 306 3.39 -11.74 -2.95
N HIS A 307 4.35 -12.67 -2.90
CA HIS A 307 4.44 -13.63 -1.81
C HIS A 307 4.56 -12.94 -0.43
N THR A 308 5.57 -12.07 -0.27
CA THR A 308 5.75 -11.31 0.98
C THR A 308 4.55 -10.44 1.30
N SER A 309 4.03 -9.73 0.30
CA SER A 309 2.91 -8.79 0.44
C SER A 309 1.60 -9.47 0.82
N THR A 310 1.32 -10.65 0.26
CA THR A 310 0.15 -11.46 0.61
C THR A 310 0.19 -11.86 2.09
N TYR A 311 1.29 -12.44 2.55
CA TYR A 311 1.41 -12.83 3.96
C TYR A 311 1.37 -11.62 4.91
N ALA A 312 2.07 -10.54 4.57
CA ALA A 312 2.07 -9.33 5.39
C ALA A 312 0.67 -8.71 5.51
N LEU A 313 -0.08 -8.63 4.41
CA LEU A 313 -1.44 -8.10 4.40
C LEU A 313 -2.40 -9.01 5.16
N THR A 314 -2.42 -10.30 4.83
CA THR A 314 -3.40 -11.24 5.38
C THR A 314 -3.22 -11.45 6.88
N ASN A 315 -2.01 -11.36 7.41
CA ASN A 315 -1.76 -11.40 8.85
C ASN A 315 -2.52 -10.31 9.63
N VAL A 316 -2.71 -9.14 9.04
CA VAL A 316 -3.41 -8.03 9.71
C VAL A 316 -4.88 -7.93 9.34
N THR A 317 -5.29 -8.39 8.15
CA THR A 317 -6.69 -8.35 7.71
C THR A 317 -7.52 -9.50 8.27
N LEU A 318 -6.89 -10.66 8.53
CA LEU A 318 -7.59 -11.87 8.98
C LEU A 318 -8.40 -11.67 10.27
N PRO A 319 -7.92 -11.02 11.34
CA PRO A 319 -8.74 -10.82 12.54
C PRO A 319 -10.02 -10.04 12.27
N TYR A 320 -9.97 -9.06 11.37
CA TYR A 320 -11.14 -8.28 10.97
C TYR A 320 -12.07 -9.09 10.08
N ALA A 321 -11.53 -9.88 9.14
CA ALA A 321 -12.33 -10.78 8.31
C ALA A 321 -13.09 -11.82 9.15
N VAL A 322 -12.43 -12.39 10.16
CA VAL A 322 -13.07 -13.30 11.14
C VAL A 322 -14.18 -12.58 11.90
N ALA A 323 -13.92 -11.38 12.42
CA ALA A 323 -14.93 -10.61 13.15
C ALA A 323 -16.15 -10.27 12.27
N LEU A 324 -15.92 -9.88 11.01
CA LEU A 324 -16.99 -9.63 10.03
C LEU A 324 -17.79 -10.91 9.72
N ALA A 325 -17.11 -12.05 9.60
CA ALA A 325 -17.73 -13.32 9.29
C ALA A 325 -18.56 -13.87 10.46
N ASP A 326 -18.00 -13.83 11.68
CA ASP A 326 -18.64 -14.38 12.90
C ASP A 326 -19.87 -13.57 13.33
N LYS A 327 -19.75 -12.24 13.32
CA LYS A 327 -20.76 -11.35 13.90
C LYS A 327 -21.70 -10.73 12.87
N GLY A 328 -21.35 -10.82 11.58
CA GLY A 328 -21.90 -9.98 10.52
C GLY A 328 -21.36 -8.54 10.58
N TRP A 329 -21.33 -7.88 9.44
CA TRP A 329 -20.68 -6.58 9.29
C TRP A 329 -21.17 -5.52 10.29
N LYS A 330 -22.50 -5.42 10.51
CA LYS A 330 -23.10 -4.38 11.36
C LYS A 330 -22.66 -4.51 12.81
N GLN A 331 -22.69 -5.73 13.35
CA GLN A 331 -22.28 -5.97 14.75
C GLN A 331 -20.75 -5.86 14.91
N ALA A 332 -19.98 -6.34 13.94
CA ALA A 332 -18.53 -6.19 13.98
C ALA A 332 -18.09 -4.72 14.02
N LEU A 333 -18.76 -3.86 13.24
CA LEU A 333 -18.48 -2.43 13.23
C LEU A 333 -18.94 -1.71 14.52
N ARG A 334 -20.02 -2.17 15.14
CA ARG A 334 -20.45 -1.64 16.44
C ARG A 334 -19.47 -1.97 17.57
N ASP A 335 -18.88 -3.15 17.51
CA ASP A 335 -17.95 -3.63 18.53
C ASP A 335 -16.53 -3.05 18.38
N ASP A 336 -16.15 -2.65 17.18
CA ASP A 336 -14.81 -2.13 16.85
C ASP A 336 -14.90 -0.80 16.10
N HIS A 337 -14.60 0.28 16.82
CA HIS A 337 -14.66 1.63 16.26
C HIS A 337 -13.64 1.83 15.13
N ALA A 338 -12.45 1.23 15.20
CA ALA A 338 -11.46 1.33 14.15
C ALA A 338 -11.96 0.68 12.86
N LEU A 339 -12.53 -0.53 12.96
CA LEU A 339 -13.15 -1.19 11.81
C LEU A 339 -14.36 -0.42 11.27
N ALA A 340 -15.14 0.25 12.14
CA ALA A 340 -16.26 1.07 11.72
C ALA A 340 -15.85 2.23 10.81
N LEU A 341 -14.68 2.85 11.04
CA LEU A 341 -14.11 3.87 10.16
C LEU A 341 -13.75 3.32 8.76
N GLY A 342 -13.64 2.01 8.64
CA GLY A 342 -13.47 1.31 7.38
C GLY A 342 -14.69 1.35 6.46
N LEU A 343 -15.91 1.59 6.97
CA LEU A 343 -17.12 1.60 6.15
C LEU A 343 -17.15 2.80 5.21
N ASN A 344 -17.10 2.54 3.92
CA ASN A 344 -17.09 3.58 2.89
C ASN A 344 -18.43 3.71 2.14
N THR A 345 -19.11 2.58 1.86
CA THR A 345 -20.44 2.58 1.26
C THR A 345 -21.36 1.56 1.93
N HIS A 346 -22.66 1.86 1.98
CA HIS A 346 -23.70 0.93 2.39
C HIS A 346 -25.05 1.30 1.77
N ALA A 347 -25.76 0.33 1.21
CA ALA A 347 -27.12 0.48 0.67
C ALA A 347 -27.27 1.73 -0.21
N GLY A 348 -26.34 1.96 -1.13
CA GLY A 348 -26.37 3.11 -2.05
C GLY A 348 -25.93 4.45 -1.46
N SER A 349 -25.42 4.48 -0.23
CA SER A 349 -25.00 5.70 0.45
C SER A 349 -23.50 5.71 0.72
N LEU A 350 -22.86 6.89 0.60
CA LEU A 350 -21.49 7.12 1.04
C LEU A 350 -21.45 7.38 2.55
N THR A 351 -20.53 6.69 3.23
CA THR A 351 -20.37 6.81 4.68
C THR A 351 -18.96 7.33 5.07
N TYR A 352 -18.10 7.57 4.09
CA TYR A 352 -16.77 8.16 4.30
C TYR A 352 -16.69 9.56 3.69
N ARG A 353 -16.53 10.57 4.57
CA ARG A 353 -16.64 11.99 4.25
C ARG A 353 -15.67 12.43 3.14
N ALA A 354 -14.41 12.00 3.20
CA ALA A 354 -13.41 12.44 2.22
C ALA A 354 -13.75 12.03 0.78
N VAL A 355 -14.42 10.88 0.58
CA VAL A 355 -14.90 10.45 -0.73
C VAL A 355 -16.08 11.31 -1.19
N ALA A 356 -17.01 11.61 -0.28
CA ALA A 356 -18.14 12.47 -0.59
C ALA A 356 -17.68 13.89 -1.01
N GLU A 357 -16.72 14.47 -0.29
CA GLU A 357 -16.13 15.77 -0.60
C GLU A 357 -15.36 15.76 -1.93
N ALA A 358 -14.63 14.68 -2.25
CA ALA A 358 -13.87 14.56 -3.50
C ALA A 358 -14.76 14.61 -4.75
N PHE A 359 -16.00 14.16 -4.64
CA PHE A 359 -16.94 14.05 -5.78
C PHE A 359 -18.20 14.90 -5.66
N ASP A 360 -18.30 15.73 -4.62
CA ASP A 360 -19.51 16.53 -4.32
C ASP A 360 -20.77 15.66 -4.25
N LEU A 361 -20.67 14.54 -3.49
CA LEU A 361 -21.75 13.58 -3.29
C LEU A 361 -22.36 13.70 -1.88
N PRO A 362 -23.62 13.25 -1.68
CA PRO A 362 -24.23 13.17 -0.36
C PRO A 362 -23.43 12.24 0.57
N PHE A 363 -23.36 12.61 1.85
CA PHE A 363 -22.72 11.86 2.90
C PHE A 363 -23.73 11.45 3.99
N VAL A 364 -23.67 10.20 4.42
CA VAL A 364 -24.47 9.68 5.54
C VAL A 364 -23.51 9.38 6.71
N PRO A 365 -23.72 9.98 7.88
CA PRO A 365 -22.89 9.71 9.05
C PRO A 365 -22.93 8.24 9.46
N LEU A 366 -21.78 7.69 9.84
CA LEU A 366 -21.63 6.31 10.28
C LEU A 366 -22.62 5.92 11.40
N ALA A 367 -22.88 6.85 12.33
CA ALA A 367 -23.83 6.64 13.44
C ALA A 367 -25.26 6.36 12.97
N GLU A 368 -25.68 6.91 11.84
CA GLU A 368 -27.01 6.67 11.28
C GLU A 368 -27.11 5.26 10.67
N VAL A 369 -26.04 4.78 10.05
CA VAL A 369 -25.98 3.45 9.44
C VAL A 369 -25.90 2.35 10.52
N LEU A 370 -25.20 2.63 11.59
CA LEU A 370 -24.99 1.68 12.69
C LEU A 370 -26.09 1.69 13.76
N ALA A 371 -26.99 2.64 13.72
CA ALA A 371 -28.12 2.77 14.66
C ALA A 371 -29.11 1.51 14.65
#